data_fb6f775cdf03ad79b114af71adcc9c49
#
_entry.id   fb6f775cdf03ad79b114af71adcc9c49
#
_cell.length_a   1.000
_cell.length_b   1.000
_cell.length_c   1.000
_cell.angle_alpha   90.00
_cell.angle_beta   90.00
_cell.angle_gamma   90.00
#
_symmetry.space_group_name_H-M   'P 1'
#
loop_
_entity.id
_entity.type
_entity.pdbx_description
1 polymer ?
#
loop_
_entity_poly.entity_id
_entity_poly.type
_entity_poly.pdbx_seq_one_letter_code
_entity_poly.pdbx_strand_id
1 'polypeptide(L)'
;DAISDGSHAFVPTVMQHIEQAGIHSGDSACVIPSVEISEEHKDLIRKYTTAIACEMGVVGLMNMQYAICEGKVYVLEANPRASRTVPLVSKVCNINMANIATKLMTYELTGTRPDVTKYEEKEHPYYGVKEAVFPFNMFPEVDPLLGPEMRSTGEVLGLGETFGMAYYKAEEAAGAKLPLEGTALVSVNKKDRPEALEVAKQLHELGFEIVSTEGCAGYFNEHGVPCKAMKKLQEGRPNIYDAMVNGQID
;
A
#
# COMPACT_ATOMS: atom_id res chain seq x y z
N ASP A 1 6.41 12.15 -1.57
CA ASP A 1 7.43 12.81 -2.41
C ASP A 1 7.16 14.30 -2.51
N ALA A 2 8.22 15.08 -2.51
CA ALA A 2 8.19 16.54 -2.60
C ALA A 2 9.13 17.04 -3.69
N ILE A 3 8.84 18.25 -4.19
CA ILE A 3 9.72 19.02 -5.07
C ILE A 3 10.13 20.26 -4.31
N SER A 4 11.43 20.56 -4.22
CA SER A 4 11.94 21.73 -3.53
C SER A 4 12.92 22.54 -4.38
N ASP A 5 12.92 23.85 -4.17
CA ASP A 5 13.84 24.79 -4.79
C ASP A 5 14.96 25.28 -3.84
N GLY A 6 15.05 24.67 -2.66
CA GLY A 6 15.97 25.03 -1.59
C GLY A 6 15.40 26.02 -0.58
N SER A 7 14.32 26.72 -0.91
CA SER A 7 13.66 27.72 -0.05
C SER A 7 12.18 27.45 0.17
N HIS A 8 11.56 26.75 -0.78
CA HIS A 8 10.17 26.33 -0.74
C HIS A 8 10.08 24.88 -1.18
N ALA A 9 9.06 24.16 -0.69
CA ALA A 9 8.77 22.82 -1.12
C ALA A 9 7.27 22.65 -1.41
N PHE A 10 6.97 21.86 -2.44
CA PHE A 10 5.62 21.46 -2.82
C PHE A 10 5.45 19.96 -2.63
N VAL A 11 4.41 19.58 -1.92
CA VAL A 11 3.98 18.19 -1.70
C VAL A 11 2.71 17.95 -2.50
N PRO A 12 2.78 17.24 -3.64
CA PRO A 12 1.59 17.02 -4.50
C PRO A 12 0.48 16.23 -3.82
N THR A 13 0.84 15.33 -2.93
CA THR A 13 -0.09 14.49 -2.17
C THR A 13 0.62 13.77 -1.04
N VAL A 14 -0.16 13.26 -0.09
CA VAL A 14 0.28 12.32 0.94
C VAL A 14 -0.27 10.95 0.59
N MET A 15 0.62 9.98 0.33
CA MET A 15 0.22 8.60 0.08
C MET A 15 0.15 7.81 1.39
N GLN A 16 -0.74 6.83 1.42
CA GLN A 16 -0.86 5.88 2.52
C GLN A 16 -0.27 4.53 2.13
N HIS A 17 0.55 3.96 2.99
CA HIS A 17 0.98 2.57 2.89
C HIS A 17 -0.11 1.66 3.46
N ILE A 18 -0.32 0.51 2.82
CA ILE A 18 -1.29 -0.50 3.28
C ILE A 18 -0.65 -1.34 4.39
N GLU A 19 0.60 -1.75 4.22
CA GLU A 19 1.35 -2.47 5.23
C GLU A 19 1.79 -1.54 6.37
N GLN A 20 1.94 -2.15 7.54
CA GLN A 20 2.37 -1.42 8.74
C GLN A 20 3.84 -0.97 8.64
N ALA A 21 4.18 0.04 9.44
CA ALA A 21 5.56 0.49 9.60
C ALA A 21 6.46 -0.67 10.07
N GLY A 22 7.66 -0.76 9.47
CA GLY A 22 8.59 -1.87 9.68
C GLY A 22 8.82 -2.71 8.43
N ILE A 23 7.90 -2.65 7.45
CA ILE A 23 8.12 -3.20 6.11
C ILE A 23 8.76 -2.13 5.23
N HIS A 24 9.73 -2.55 4.41
CA HIS A 24 10.43 -1.64 3.49
C HIS A 24 9.43 -0.95 2.56
N SER A 25 9.55 0.37 2.39
CA SER A 25 8.61 1.18 1.59
C SER A 25 8.50 0.76 0.12
N GLY A 26 9.55 0.16 -0.44
CA GLY A 26 9.55 -0.41 -1.79
C GLY A 26 8.66 -1.65 -1.92
N ASP A 27 8.47 -2.38 -0.82
CA ASP A 27 7.70 -3.64 -0.76
C ASP A 27 6.24 -3.41 -0.33
N SER A 28 5.92 -2.23 0.18
CA SER A 28 4.57 -1.89 0.61
C SER A 28 3.70 -1.44 -0.56
N ALA A 29 2.44 -1.87 -0.56
CA ALA A 29 1.40 -1.27 -1.39
C ALA A 29 1.13 0.17 -0.91
N CYS A 30 0.86 1.08 -1.84
CA CYS A 30 0.59 2.48 -1.50
C CYS A 30 -0.62 2.99 -2.27
N VAL A 31 -1.46 3.79 -1.62
CA VAL A 31 -2.65 4.40 -2.23
C VAL A 31 -2.59 5.92 -2.24
N ILE A 32 -3.04 6.52 -3.33
CA ILE A 32 -3.26 7.96 -3.54
C ILE A 32 -4.67 8.17 -4.09
N PRO A 33 -5.46 9.09 -3.53
CA PRO A 33 -5.27 9.76 -2.25
C PRO A 33 -5.29 8.79 -1.07
N SER A 34 -4.74 9.20 0.07
CA SER A 34 -4.81 8.41 1.30
C SER A 34 -6.25 8.24 1.77
N VAL A 35 -6.61 7.06 2.26
CA VAL A 35 -8.01 6.70 2.62
C VAL A 35 -8.30 6.85 4.11
N GLU A 36 -7.31 6.66 4.98
CA GLU A 36 -7.51 6.65 6.45
C GLU A 36 -6.71 7.74 7.19
N ILE A 37 -5.83 8.48 6.48
CA ILE A 37 -5.04 9.55 7.11
C ILE A 37 -5.90 10.80 7.22
N SER A 38 -6.09 11.31 8.44
CA SER A 38 -6.86 12.54 8.67
C SER A 38 -6.20 13.77 8.04
N GLU A 39 -6.98 14.79 7.70
CA GLU A 39 -6.44 16.04 7.14
C GLU A 39 -5.46 16.73 8.10
N GLU A 40 -5.71 16.66 9.41
CA GLU A 40 -4.79 17.18 10.42
C GLU A 40 -3.40 16.54 10.32
N HIS A 41 -3.35 15.21 10.18
CA HIS A 41 -2.08 14.50 10.00
C HIS A 41 -1.43 14.81 8.65
N LYS A 42 -2.21 14.93 7.58
CA LYS A 42 -1.70 15.32 6.26
C LYS A 42 -1.06 16.70 6.29
N ASP A 43 -1.71 17.66 6.94
CA ASP A 43 -1.18 19.03 7.08
C ASP A 43 0.11 19.05 7.89
N LEU A 44 0.19 18.25 8.95
CA LEU A 44 1.41 18.12 9.74
C LEU A 44 2.55 17.47 8.93
N ILE A 45 2.25 16.45 8.14
CA ILE A 45 3.20 15.80 7.22
C ILE A 45 3.71 16.80 6.19
N ARG A 46 2.82 17.58 5.54
CA ARG A 46 3.21 18.64 4.59
C ARG A 46 4.11 19.67 5.24
N LYS A 47 3.76 20.12 6.44
CA LYS A 47 4.56 21.08 7.22
C LYS A 47 5.94 20.54 7.54
N TYR A 48 6.05 19.31 8.02
CA TYR A 48 7.34 18.69 8.34
C TYR A 48 8.18 18.48 7.08
N THR A 49 7.58 17.98 5.99
CA THR A 49 8.25 17.79 4.71
C THR A 49 8.85 19.11 4.20
N THR A 50 8.05 20.17 4.21
CA THR A 50 8.50 21.51 3.76
C THR A 50 9.63 22.05 4.64
N ALA A 51 9.49 21.98 5.96
CA ALA A 51 10.50 22.46 6.89
C ALA A 51 11.84 21.72 6.72
N ILE A 52 11.79 20.38 6.62
CA ILE A 52 12.99 19.54 6.45
C ILE A 52 13.63 19.81 5.08
N ALA A 53 12.85 19.90 4.00
CA ALA A 53 13.38 20.18 2.67
C ALA A 53 14.11 21.53 2.60
N CYS A 54 13.52 22.56 3.21
CA CYS A 54 14.12 23.92 3.24
C CYS A 54 15.36 23.95 4.12
N GLU A 55 15.33 23.37 5.32
CA GLU A 55 16.46 23.33 6.24
C GLU A 55 17.65 22.56 5.67
N MET A 56 17.39 21.48 4.95
CA MET A 56 18.43 20.73 4.24
C MET A 56 18.88 21.39 2.94
N GLY A 57 18.24 22.47 2.49
CA GLY A 57 18.55 23.13 1.22
C GLY A 57 18.34 22.25 0.00
N VAL A 58 17.33 21.35 0.04
CA VAL A 58 17.09 20.40 -1.05
C VAL A 58 16.66 21.12 -2.32
N VAL A 59 17.36 20.87 -3.42
CA VAL A 59 16.97 21.31 -4.77
C VAL A 59 16.67 20.10 -5.62
N GLY A 60 15.43 19.96 -6.05
CA GLY A 60 14.94 18.81 -6.81
C GLY A 60 13.93 17.98 -6.03
N LEU A 61 14.10 16.66 -6.02
CA LEU A 61 13.18 15.71 -5.39
C LEU A 61 13.63 15.31 -3.97
N MET A 62 12.65 15.11 -3.12
CA MET A 62 12.84 14.52 -1.79
C MET A 62 11.70 13.54 -1.49
N ASN A 63 12.05 12.35 -1.00
CA ASN A 63 11.10 11.39 -0.46
C ASN A 63 11.16 11.42 1.06
N MET A 64 9.99 11.46 1.69
CA MET A 64 9.85 11.43 3.15
C MET A 64 9.00 10.24 3.55
N GLN A 65 9.39 9.57 4.61
CA GLN A 65 8.63 8.47 5.22
C GLN A 65 8.24 8.83 6.65
N TYR A 66 6.98 8.57 6.95
CA TYR A 66 6.36 8.87 8.23
C TYR A 66 5.65 7.65 8.80
N ALA A 67 5.50 7.61 10.11
CA ALA A 67 4.58 6.72 10.80
C ALA A 67 3.64 7.54 11.68
N ILE A 68 2.40 7.07 11.80
CA ILE A 68 1.42 7.63 12.73
C ILE A 68 1.18 6.58 13.80
N CYS A 69 1.41 6.95 15.06
CA CYS A 69 1.21 6.08 16.20
C CYS A 69 0.59 6.89 17.34
N GLU A 70 -0.51 6.41 17.90
CA GLU A 70 -1.24 7.08 19.00
C GLU A 70 -1.54 8.56 18.70
N GLY A 71 -1.93 8.87 17.45
CA GLY A 71 -2.27 10.22 17.01
C GLY A 71 -1.07 11.15 16.81
N LYS A 72 0.16 10.63 16.85
CA LYS A 72 1.39 11.41 16.64
C LYS A 72 2.06 11.02 15.33
N VAL A 73 2.58 12.01 14.62
CA VAL A 73 3.35 11.82 13.39
C VAL A 73 4.84 11.76 13.72
N TYR A 74 5.48 10.69 13.30
CA TYR A 74 6.92 10.45 13.47
C TYR A 74 7.61 10.48 12.11
N VAL A 75 8.73 11.18 12.02
CA VAL A 75 9.63 11.14 10.86
C VAL A 75 10.48 9.88 10.96
N LEU A 76 10.40 9.00 9.96
CA LEU A 76 11.22 7.80 9.90
C LEU A 76 12.48 8.04 9.07
N GLU A 77 12.32 8.65 7.88
CA GLU A 77 13.40 8.81 6.92
C GLU A 77 13.18 10.02 6.02
N ALA A 78 14.27 10.71 5.67
CA ALA A 78 14.31 11.80 4.70
C ALA A 78 15.36 11.48 3.63
N ASN A 79 14.93 11.30 2.39
CA ASN A 79 15.77 10.93 1.26
C ASN A 79 15.78 12.03 0.21
N PRO A 80 16.80 12.92 0.14
CA PRO A 80 16.91 13.98 -0.86
C PRO A 80 17.37 13.39 -2.22
N ARG A 81 16.52 12.58 -2.82
CA ARG A 81 16.73 11.89 -4.09
C ARG A 81 15.40 11.53 -4.72
N ALA A 82 15.41 11.12 -5.99
CA ALA A 82 14.26 10.47 -6.61
C ALA A 82 13.94 9.13 -5.91
N SER A 83 12.66 8.81 -5.81
CA SER A 83 12.14 7.54 -5.30
C SER A 83 11.42 6.77 -6.40
N ARG A 84 11.13 5.49 -6.15
CA ARG A 84 10.28 4.68 -7.04
C ARG A 84 8.86 5.23 -7.14
N THR A 85 8.37 5.90 -6.09
CA THR A 85 7.01 6.45 -6.04
C THR A 85 6.83 7.76 -6.83
N VAL A 86 7.91 8.42 -7.27
CA VAL A 86 7.83 9.61 -8.13
C VAL A 86 7.03 9.40 -9.42
N PRO A 87 7.18 8.29 -10.18
CA PRO A 87 6.34 8.01 -11.34
C PRO A 87 4.87 7.81 -10.98
N LEU A 88 4.55 7.15 -9.86
CA LEU A 88 3.20 6.98 -9.35
C LEU A 88 2.56 8.36 -9.07
N VAL A 89 3.20 9.16 -8.21
CA VAL A 89 2.72 10.51 -7.86
C VAL A 89 2.55 11.36 -9.12
N SER A 90 3.52 11.31 -10.03
CA SER A 90 3.47 12.07 -11.28
C SER A 90 2.26 11.72 -12.14
N LYS A 91 1.92 10.43 -12.24
CA LYS A 91 0.78 9.95 -13.02
C LYS A 91 -0.55 10.25 -12.35
N VAL A 92 -0.67 9.93 -11.06
CA VAL A 92 -1.94 10.12 -10.32
C VAL A 92 -2.25 11.60 -10.15
N CYS A 93 -1.28 12.43 -9.76
CA CYS A 93 -1.47 13.87 -9.55
C CYS A 93 -1.38 14.69 -10.83
N ASN A 94 -1.12 14.05 -11.99
CA ASN A 94 -0.93 14.71 -13.27
C ASN A 94 0.09 15.88 -13.19
N ILE A 95 1.22 15.62 -12.54
CA ILE A 95 2.32 16.57 -12.39
C ILE A 95 3.65 15.92 -12.77
N ASN A 96 4.39 16.49 -13.71
CA ASN A 96 5.66 15.92 -14.14
C ASN A 96 6.79 16.29 -13.17
N MET A 97 6.84 15.59 -12.03
CA MET A 97 7.78 15.86 -10.95
C MET A 97 9.25 15.81 -11.41
N ALA A 98 9.61 14.79 -12.20
CA ALA A 98 10.96 14.61 -12.69
C ALA A 98 11.41 15.79 -13.60
N ASN A 99 10.52 16.25 -14.47
CA ASN A 99 10.81 17.39 -15.35
C ASN A 99 11.00 18.70 -14.55
N ILE A 100 10.12 18.94 -13.57
CA ILE A 100 10.21 20.12 -12.69
C ILE A 100 11.52 20.09 -11.90
N ALA A 101 11.82 18.96 -11.27
CA ALA A 101 13.05 18.79 -10.50
C ALA A 101 14.30 18.98 -11.36
N THR A 102 14.32 18.42 -12.57
CA THR A 102 15.46 18.61 -13.51
C THR A 102 15.65 20.09 -13.85
N LYS A 103 14.56 20.82 -14.13
CA LYS A 103 14.64 22.28 -14.38
C LYS A 103 15.16 23.06 -13.18
N LEU A 104 14.76 22.69 -11.96
CA LEU A 104 15.27 23.27 -10.73
C LEU A 104 16.78 23.03 -10.56
N MET A 105 17.22 21.81 -10.78
CA MET A 105 18.62 21.42 -10.63
C MET A 105 19.55 22.01 -11.71
N THR A 106 19.01 22.31 -12.88
CA THR A 106 19.79 22.80 -14.04
C THR A 106 19.54 24.28 -14.36
N TYR A 107 18.82 25.02 -13.49
CA TYR A 107 18.42 26.40 -13.81
C TYR A 107 19.61 27.34 -14.07
N GLU A 108 20.75 27.14 -13.40
CA GLU A 108 21.95 27.95 -13.62
C GLU A 108 22.49 27.81 -15.05
N LEU A 109 22.27 26.64 -15.69
CA LEU A 109 22.67 26.37 -17.06
C LEU A 109 21.63 26.82 -18.07
N THR A 110 20.32 26.72 -17.72
CA THR A 110 19.20 26.92 -18.65
C THR A 110 18.55 28.30 -18.54
N GLY A 111 18.81 29.03 -17.46
CA GLY A 111 18.21 30.32 -17.14
C GLY A 111 16.70 30.25 -16.82
N THR A 112 16.13 29.04 -16.75
CA THR A 112 14.69 28.84 -16.47
C THR A 112 14.51 28.12 -15.14
N ARG A 113 13.97 28.80 -14.13
CA ARG A 113 13.65 28.24 -12.83
C ARG A 113 12.15 28.12 -12.64
N PRO A 114 11.60 26.92 -12.44
CA PRO A 114 10.20 26.78 -12.03
C PRO A 114 9.96 27.43 -10.67
N ASP A 115 8.82 28.08 -10.54
CA ASP A 115 8.38 28.66 -9.29
C ASP A 115 7.56 27.60 -8.53
N VAL A 116 8.17 27.01 -7.51
CA VAL A 116 7.59 25.93 -6.72
C VAL A 116 6.34 26.39 -5.96
N THR A 117 6.24 27.67 -5.63
CA THR A 117 5.10 28.24 -4.89
C THR A 117 3.80 28.33 -5.70
N LYS A 118 3.87 28.14 -7.03
CA LYS A 118 2.71 28.16 -7.91
C LYS A 118 2.03 26.82 -8.10
N TYR A 119 2.63 25.76 -7.59
CA TYR A 119 2.01 24.45 -7.66
C TYR A 119 1.06 24.27 -6.48
N GLU A 120 -0.12 23.72 -6.78
CA GLU A 120 -1.17 23.45 -5.82
C GLU A 120 -1.54 21.98 -5.87
N GLU A 121 -1.87 21.40 -4.73
CA GLU A 121 -2.48 20.07 -4.65
C GLU A 121 -3.86 20.11 -5.33
N LYS A 122 -4.15 19.10 -6.12
CA LYS A 122 -5.43 18.97 -6.84
C LYS A 122 -6.21 17.78 -6.31
N GLU A 123 -7.51 17.90 -6.31
CA GLU A 123 -8.38 16.75 -6.11
C GLU A 123 -8.20 15.75 -7.27
N HIS A 124 -8.21 14.49 -6.93
CA HIS A 124 -8.03 13.40 -7.88
C HIS A 124 -9.37 12.70 -8.10
N PRO A 125 -9.85 12.56 -9.35
CA PRO A 125 -11.13 11.92 -9.66
C PRO A 125 -11.07 10.39 -9.54
N TYR A 126 -9.91 9.83 -9.23
CA TYR A 126 -9.65 8.39 -9.13
C TYR A 126 -8.57 8.10 -8.10
N TYR A 127 -8.54 6.84 -7.70
CA TYR A 127 -7.48 6.29 -6.86
C TYR A 127 -6.35 5.71 -7.71
N GLY A 128 -5.12 5.88 -7.25
CA GLY A 128 -3.96 5.17 -7.77
C GLY A 128 -3.36 4.29 -6.68
N VAL A 129 -3.15 3.02 -6.98
CA VAL A 129 -2.49 2.07 -6.09
C VAL A 129 -1.21 1.57 -6.74
N LYS A 130 -0.10 1.72 -6.02
CA LYS A 130 1.17 1.06 -6.36
C LYS A 130 1.19 -0.30 -5.66
N GLU A 131 1.51 -1.35 -6.41
CA GLU A 131 1.77 -2.68 -5.86
C GLU A 131 3.20 -3.11 -6.18
N ALA A 132 3.84 -3.85 -5.28
CA ALA A 132 5.18 -4.37 -5.46
C ALA A 132 5.16 -5.67 -6.27
N VAL A 133 6.17 -5.86 -7.11
CA VAL A 133 6.37 -7.12 -7.83
C VAL A 133 7.48 -7.92 -7.16
N PHE A 134 7.15 -9.13 -6.71
CA PHE A 134 8.08 -10.01 -6.01
C PHE A 134 8.52 -11.19 -6.88
N PRO A 135 9.80 -11.59 -6.82
CA PRO A 135 10.34 -12.70 -7.59
C PRO A 135 10.18 -14.05 -6.87
N PHE A 136 9.29 -14.19 -5.90
CA PHE A 136 9.18 -15.40 -5.07
C PHE A 136 8.88 -16.66 -5.87
N ASN A 137 8.16 -16.54 -6.99
CA ASN A 137 7.92 -17.66 -7.91
C ASN A 137 9.19 -18.20 -8.55
N MET A 138 10.23 -17.37 -8.66
CA MET A 138 11.53 -17.76 -9.21
C MET A 138 12.48 -18.30 -8.13
N PHE A 139 12.21 -18.03 -6.88
CA PHE A 139 13.03 -18.40 -5.72
C PHE A 139 12.16 -19.05 -4.63
N PRO A 140 11.65 -20.27 -4.85
CA PRO A 140 10.71 -20.93 -3.93
C PRO A 140 11.32 -21.26 -2.56
N GLU A 141 12.64 -21.21 -2.42
CA GLU A 141 13.37 -21.45 -1.17
C GLU A 141 13.46 -20.20 -0.29
N VAL A 142 13.12 -19.02 -0.83
CA VAL A 142 13.17 -17.76 -0.08
C VAL A 142 11.87 -17.58 0.71
N ASP A 143 12.02 -17.29 1.99
CA ASP A 143 10.88 -16.93 2.84
C ASP A 143 10.19 -15.66 2.30
N PRO A 144 8.90 -15.69 1.95
CA PRO A 144 8.18 -14.55 1.43
C PRO A 144 7.80 -13.51 2.50
N LEU A 145 8.11 -13.75 3.77
CA LEU A 145 7.79 -12.83 4.84
C LEU A 145 8.51 -11.49 4.63
N LEU A 146 7.73 -10.40 4.54
CA LEU A 146 8.26 -9.06 4.36
C LEU A 146 8.83 -8.50 5.66
N GLY A 147 9.79 -7.60 5.52
CA GLY A 147 10.50 -6.96 6.64
C GLY A 147 11.18 -5.65 6.22
N PRO A 148 12.18 -5.21 6.98
CA PRO A 148 12.85 -3.93 6.72
C PRO A 148 13.76 -3.94 5.48
N GLU A 149 14.06 -5.12 4.94
CA GLU A 149 14.89 -5.27 3.74
C GLU A 149 14.02 -5.39 2.50
N MET A 150 14.36 -4.63 1.44
CA MET A 150 13.63 -4.66 0.19
C MET A 150 13.82 -5.98 -0.57
N ARG A 151 12.70 -6.63 -0.94
CA ARG A 151 12.65 -7.90 -1.68
C ARG A 151 12.03 -7.75 -3.07
N SER A 152 11.28 -6.67 -3.31
CA SER A 152 10.65 -6.40 -4.60
C SER A 152 11.65 -6.10 -5.70
N THR A 153 11.36 -6.55 -6.91
CA THR A 153 12.16 -6.29 -8.13
C THR A 153 11.53 -5.25 -9.04
N GLY A 154 10.28 -4.88 -8.80
CA GLY A 154 9.55 -3.92 -9.61
C GLY A 154 8.32 -3.42 -8.88
N GLU A 155 7.57 -2.58 -9.58
CA GLU A 155 6.30 -2.04 -9.10
C GLU A 155 5.35 -1.81 -10.27
N VAL A 156 4.06 -1.89 -10.00
CA VAL A 156 2.97 -1.66 -10.95
C VAL A 156 2.00 -0.62 -10.41
N LEU A 157 1.16 -0.08 -11.27
CA LEU A 157 0.15 0.92 -10.95
C LEU A 157 -1.23 0.45 -11.39
N GLY A 158 -2.18 0.38 -10.45
CA GLY A 158 -3.60 0.26 -10.71
C GLY A 158 -4.31 1.60 -10.56
N LEU A 159 -5.22 1.91 -11.48
CA LEU A 159 -6.07 3.11 -11.43
C LEU A 159 -7.54 2.71 -11.43
N GLY A 160 -8.35 3.32 -10.54
CA GLY A 160 -9.76 3.02 -10.42
C GLY A 160 -10.57 4.16 -9.82
N GLU A 161 -11.87 4.20 -10.07
CA GLU A 161 -12.79 5.16 -9.46
C GLU A 161 -12.98 4.94 -7.96
N THR A 162 -12.70 3.72 -7.49
CA THR A 162 -12.68 3.36 -6.07
C THR A 162 -11.34 2.78 -5.67
N PHE A 163 -10.99 2.86 -4.39
CA PHE A 163 -9.78 2.24 -3.85
C PHE A 163 -9.74 0.74 -4.17
N GLY A 164 -10.82 -0.01 -3.91
CA GLY A 164 -10.87 -1.44 -4.18
C GLY A 164 -10.62 -1.80 -5.64
N MET A 165 -11.17 -1.02 -6.59
CA MET A 165 -10.91 -1.23 -8.02
C MET A 165 -9.47 -0.93 -8.42
N ALA A 166 -8.88 0.11 -7.85
CA ALA A 166 -7.48 0.46 -8.11
C ALA A 166 -6.54 -0.61 -7.54
N TYR A 167 -6.85 -1.10 -6.33
CA TYR A 167 -6.08 -2.15 -5.66
C TYR A 167 -6.16 -3.47 -6.42
N TYR A 168 -7.37 -3.91 -6.79
CA TYR A 168 -7.57 -5.11 -7.61
C TYR A 168 -6.74 -5.08 -8.91
N LYS A 169 -6.77 -3.94 -9.63
CA LYS A 169 -5.98 -3.79 -10.86
C LYS A 169 -4.47 -3.80 -10.61
N ALA A 170 -4.02 -3.29 -9.47
CA ALA A 170 -2.61 -3.32 -9.10
C ALA A 170 -2.16 -4.76 -8.80
N GLU A 171 -2.97 -5.53 -8.06
CA GLU A 171 -2.73 -6.95 -7.80
C GLU A 171 -2.66 -7.77 -9.09
N GLU A 172 -3.62 -7.61 -10.00
CA GLU A 172 -3.58 -8.28 -11.31
C GLU A 172 -2.31 -7.92 -12.10
N ALA A 173 -1.92 -6.64 -12.10
CA ALA A 173 -0.73 -6.18 -12.78
C ALA A 173 0.56 -6.69 -12.13
N ALA A 174 0.56 -6.94 -10.82
CA ALA A 174 1.66 -7.59 -10.08
C ALA A 174 1.74 -9.10 -10.33
N GLY A 175 0.72 -9.69 -10.98
CA GLY A 175 0.65 -11.11 -11.31
C GLY A 175 -0.14 -11.95 -10.30
N ALA A 176 -0.77 -11.32 -9.30
CA ALA A 176 -1.70 -11.98 -8.41
C ALA A 176 -3.03 -12.23 -9.14
N LYS A 177 -3.42 -13.49 -9.26
CA LYS A 177 -4.73 -13.87 -9.78
C LYS A 177 -5.67 -14.04 -8.62
N LEU A 178 -6.48 -13.03 -8.34
CA LEU A 178 -7.51 -13.14 -7.32
C LEU A 178 -8.66 -14.02 -7.82
N PRO A 179 -9.04 -15.08 -7.11
CA PRO A 179 -10.18 -15.91 -7.49
C PRO A 179 -11.47 -15.09 -7.39
N LEU A 180 -12.38 -15.29 -8.35
CA LEU A 180 -13.69 -14.63 -8.38
C LEU A 180 -14.81 -15.54 -7.86
N GLU A 181 -14.52 -16.80 -7.64
CA GLU A 181 -15.40 -17.84 -7.10
C GLU A 181 -14.55 -18.93 -6.46
N GLY A 182 -15.14 -19.77 -5.64
CA GLY A 182 -14.46 -20.91 -5.04
C GLY A 182 -14.57 -20.94 -3.52
N THR A 183 -13.54 -21.43 -2.85
CA THR A 183 -13.51 -21.66 -1.40
C THR A 183 -12.47 -20.75 -0.72
N ALA A 184 -12.93 -19.89 0.18
CA ALA A 184 -12.07 -19.01 0.96
C ALA A 184 -11.79 -19.57 2.35
N LEU A 185 -10.51 -19.71 2.70
CA LEU A 185 -10.07 -20.05 4.06
C LEU A 185 -9.90 -18.78 4.90
N VAL A 186 -10.77 -18.58 5.89
CA VAL A 186 -10.71 -17.46 6.83
C VAL A 186 -10.43 -17.98 8.24
N SER A 187 -9.17 -17.96 8.66
CA SER A 187 -8.77 -18.44 9.99
C SER A 187 -7.89 -17.42 10.70
N VAL A 188 -8.39 -16.88 11.81
CA VAL A 188 -7.75 -15.80 12.57
C VAL A 188 -7.70 -16.11 14.07
N ASN A 189 -6.94 -15.31 14.80
CA ASN A 189 -6.91 -15.38 16.26
C ASN A 189 -8.28 -15.03 16.84
N LYS A 190 -8.57 -15.52 18.06
CA LYS A 190 -9.85 -15.29 18.75
C LYS A 190 -10.21 -13.80 18.87
N LYS A 191 -9.24 -12.94 19.13
CA LYS A 191 -9.46 -11.48 19.28
C LYS A 191 -9.88 -10.80 17.97
N ASP A 192 -9.48 -11.35 16.81
CA ASP A 192 -9.68 -10.77 15.49
C ASP A 192 -10.94 -11.32 14.78
N ARG A 193 -11.67 -12.25 15.43
CA ARG A 193 -12.89 -12.87 14.86
C ARG A 193 -14.02 -11.90 14.54
N PRO A 194 -14.28 -10.84 15.35
CA PRO A 194 -15.32 -9.87 15.02
C PRO A 194 -15.07 -9.15 13.70
N GLU A 195 -13.83 -8.74 13.41
CA GLU A 195 -13.45 -8.10 12.15
C GLU A 195 -13.47 -9.11 10.99
N ALA A 196 -12.94 -10.31 11.21
CA ALA A 196 -12.96 -11.38 10.23
C ALA A 196 -14.38 -11.85 9.87
N LEU A 197 -15.37 -11.70 10.76
CA LEU A 197 -16.77 -12.01 10.48
C LEU A 197 -17.33 -11.13 9.35
N GLU A 198 -17.01 -9.84 9.35
CA GLU A 198 -17.48 -8.93 8.30
C GLU A 198 -16.87 -9.29 6.94
N VAL A 199 -15.58 -9.66 6.92
CA VAL A 199 -14.92 -10.16 5.71
C VAL A 199 -15.56 -11.47 5.23
N ALA A 200 -15.80 -12.42 6.15
CA ALA A 200 -16.44 -13.70 5.81
C ALA A 200 -17.86 -13.53 5.27
N LYS A 201 -18.65 -12.57 5.79
CA LYS A 201 -19.97 -12.21 5.27
C LYS A 201 -19.88 -11.71 3.83
N GLN A 202 -19.00 -10.76 3.56
CA GLN A 202 -18.81 -10.19 2.22
C GLN A 202 -18.37 -11.27 1.22
N LEU A 203 -17.43 -12.14 1.58
CA LEU A 203 -17.02 -13.25 0.73
C LEU A 203 -18.17 -14.22 0.45
N HIS A 204 -18.97 -14.53 1.46
CA HIS A 204 -20.15 -15.40 1.29
C HIS A 204 -21.21 -14.76 0.38
N GLU A 205 -21.47 -13.46 0.52
CA GLU A 205 -22.37 -12.69 -0.34
C GLU A 205 -21.90 -12.64 -1.80
N LEU A 206 -20.58 -12.67 -2.01
CA LEU A 206 -19.95 -12.77 -3.33
C LEU A 206 -20.03 -14.20 -3.92
N GLY A 207 -20.50 -15.19 -3.14
CA GLY A 207 -20.67 -16.56 -3.61
C GLY A 207 -19.56 -17.52 -3.23
N PHE A 208 -18.57 -17.11 -2.44
CA PHE A 208 -17.54 -18.03 -1.95
C PHE A 208 -18.07 -18.98 -0.87
N GLU A 209 -17.62 -20.23 -0.91
CA GLU A 209 -17.73 -21.12 0.23
C GLU A 209 -16.71 -20.73 1.29
N ILE A 210 -17.14 -20.61 2.54
CA ILE A 210 -16.25 -20.24 3.65
C ILE A 210 -15.83 -21.48 4.42
N VAL A 211 -14.52 -21.65 4.59
CA VAL A 211 -13.95 -22.71 5.42
C VAL A 211 -13.03 -22.09 6.49
N SER A 212 -12.93 -22.73 7.63
CA SER A 212 -12.09 -22.25 8.72
C SER A 212 -11.70 -23.37 9.67
N THR A 213 -10.80 -23.05 10.63
CA THR A 213 -10.57 -23.92 11.77
C THR A 213 -11.79 -23.92 12.71
N GLU A 214 -11.98 -25.01 13.46
CA GLU A 214 -13.18 -25.27 14.26
C GLU A 214 -13.65 -24.06 15.10
N GLY A 215 -12.73 -23.39 15.78
CA GLY A 215 -13.09 -22.25 16.63
C GLY A 215 -13.54 -20.99 15.88
N CYS A 216 -13.07 -20.74 14.64
CA CYS A 216 -13.58 -19.63 13.81
C CYS A 216 -14.86 -20.07 13.09
N ALA A 217 -14.93 -21.31 12.60
CA ALA A 217 -16.12 -21.85 11.95
C ALA A 217 -17.33 -21.81 12.89
N GLY A 218 -17.16 -22.25 14.16
CA GLY A 218 -18.20 -22.12 15.18
C GLY A 218 -18.68 -20.70 15.36
N TYR A 219 -17.75 -19.75 15.50
CA TYR A 219 -18.07 -18.33 15.67
C TYR A 219 -18.82 -17.75 14.45
N PHE A 220 -18.40 -18.07 13.23
CA PHE A 220 -19.05 -17.57 12.02
C PHE A 220 -20.46 -18.16 11.86
N ASN A 221 -20.64 -19.47 12.11
CA ASN A 221 -21.95 -20.14 12.07
C ASN A 221 -22.91 -19.54 13.11
N GLU A 222 -22.46 -19.28 14.34
CA GLU A 222 -23.27 -18.64 15.39
C GLU A 222 -23.74 -17.23 14.99
N HIS A 223 -22.99 -16.55 14.11
CA HIS A 223 -23.32 -15.21 13.60
C HIS A 223 -23.93 -15.22 12.18
N GLY A 224 -24.41 -16.37 11.72
CA GLY A 224 -25.21 -16.49 10.50
C GLY A 224 -24.39 -16.57 9.19
N VAL A 225 -23.08 -16.79 9.25
CA VAL A 225 -22.24 -17.06 8.07
C VAL A 225 -21.96 -18.55 7.98
N PRO A 226 -22.50 -19.27 6.97
CA PRO A 226 -22.21 -20.69 6.76
C PRO A 226 -20.71 -20.91 6.58
N CYS A 227 -20.11 -21.67 7.49
CA CYS A 227 -18.67 -21.96 7.47
C CYS A 227 -18.41 -23.41 7.80
N LYS A 228 -17.65 -24.09 6.95
CA LYS A 228 -17.24 -25.48 7.14
C LYS A 228 -15.98 -25.54 8.02
N ALA A 229 -16.03 -26.37 9.05
CA ALA A 229 -14.88 -26.57 9.93
C ALA A 229 -13.86 -27.52 9.31
N MET A 230 -12.59 -27.17 9.46
CA MET A 230 -11.43 -27.98 9.07
C MET A 230 -10.47 -28.15 10.26
N LYS A 231 -9.76 -29.27 10.31
CA LYS A 231 -8.75 -29.53 11.33
C LYS A 231 -7.52 -28.65 11.11
N LYS A 232 -6.89 -28.25 12.20
CA LYS A 232 -5.55 -27.65 12.17
C LYS A 232 -4.49 -28.72 11.86
N LEU A 233 -3.27 -28.27 11.50
CA LEU A 233 -2.16 -29.17 11.16
C LEU A 233 -1.88 -30.23 12.22
N GLN A 234 -1.93 -29.86 13.52
CA GLN A 234 -1.65 -30.76 14.64
C GLN A 234 -2.84 -31.59 15.11
N GLU A 235 -4.02 -31.41 14.54
CA GLU A 235 -5.25 -32.13 14.95
C GLU A 235 -5.51 -33.40 14.12
N GLY A 236 -4.57 -33.75 13.24
CA GLY A 236 -4.63 -34.92 12.36
C GLY A 236 -5.01 -34.59 10.91
N ARG A 237 -5.27 -35.62 10.12
CA ARG A 237 -5.61 -35.51 8.69
C ARG A 237 -7.02 -36.01 8.42
N PRO A 238 -7.74 -35.52 7.35
CA PRO A 238 -7.36 -34.37 6.54
C PRO A 238 -7.43 -33.05 7.33
N ASN A 239 -6.58 -32.09 6.98
CA ASN A 239 -6.49 -30.79 7.63
C ASN A 239 -6.38 -29.66 6.59
N ILE A 240 -6.23 -28.41 7.05
CA ILE A 240 -6.15 -27.25 6.17
C ILE A 240 -5.01 -27.34 5.14
N TYR A 241 -3.87 -27.95 5.50
CA TYR A 241 -2.75 -28.15 4.57
C TYR A 241 -3.13 -29.13 3.45
N ASP A 242 -3.80 -30.23 3.79
CA ASP A 242 -4.27 -31.20 2.80
C ASP A 242 -5.25 -30.53 1.81
N ALA A 243 -6.14 -29.67 2.31
CA ALA A 243 -7.10 -28.96 1.49
C ALA A 243 -6.42 -27.98 0.52
N MET A 244 -5.40 -27.23 1.00
CA MET A 244 -4.60 -26.33 0.14
C MET A 244 -3.85 -27.11 -0.94
N VAL A 245 -3.12 -28.17 -0.58
CA VAL A 245 -2.33 -28.96 -1.54
C VAL A 245 -3.22 -29.66 -2.57
N ASN A 246 -4.43 -30.04 -2.21
CA ASN A 246 -5.38 -30.69 -3.11
C ASN A 246 -6.24 -29.69 -3.93
N GLY A 247 -5.96 -28.37 -3.87
CA GLY A 247 -6.70 -27.37 -4.61
C GLY A 247 -8.18 -27.27 -4.20
N GLN A 248 -8.48 -27.48 -2.92
CA GLN A 248 -9.82 -27.33 -2.34
C GLN A 248 -10.04 -25.95 -1.72
N ILE A 249 -9.02 -25.11 -1.73
CA ILE A 249 -9.02 -23.71 -1.29
C ILE A 249 -8.38 -22.90 -2.42
N ASP A 250 -9.05 -21.81 -2.78
CA ASP A 250 -8.69 -20.93 -3.90
C ASP A 250 -7.98 -19.67 -3.44
#